data_3c5eaa0e290f9ee08ec2105290966e9d
#
_entry.id   3c5eaa0e290f9ee08ec2105290966e9d
#
_cell.length_a   1.000
_cell.length_b   1.000
_cell.length_c   1.000
_cell.angle_alpha   90.00
_cell.angle_beta   90.00
_cell.angle_gamma   90.00
#
_symmetry.space_group_name_H-M   'P 1'
#
loop_
_entity.id
_entity.type
_entity.pdbx_description
1 polymer ?
#
loop_
_entity_poly.entity_id
_entity_poly.type
_entity_poly.pdbx_seq_one_letter_code
_entity_poly.pdbx_strand_id
1 'polypeptide(L)'
;IFWGLVGSEMCIRDRLADSPTYENFLAEDLANLIVSVSNDFEYILAPATTFGKNFLPRVSAMLDSQQISEITEVVSSDTFKRPIYAGSCIATVKTLESKKIITVRSTAFDGVLSGESEAPVTDVSSVDSLNVSSFVKEDLAVSDRPELTAADIVVSGGRGMQNGDNFKLISDI
;
A
#
# COMPACT_ATOMS: atom_id res chain seq x y z
N ILE A 1 12.52 -11.50 -1.74
CA ILE A 1 11.94 -10.85 -2.93
C ILE A 1 12.12 -9.36 -2.74
N PHE A 2 13.07 -8.79 -3.49
CA PHE A 2 13.24 -7.35 -3.57
C PHE A 2 12.06 -6.79 -4.38
N TRP A 3 11.06 -6.29 -3.75
CA TRP A 3 10.30 -5.20 -4.34
C TRP A 3 11.13 -3.95 -4.10
N GLY A 4 11.94 -3.59 -5.09
CA GLY A 4 12.65 -2.35 -5.07
C GLY A 4 11.63 -1.23 -4.90
N LEU A 5 11.56 -0.65 -3.73
CA LEU A 5 10.92 0.64 -3.55
C LEU A 5 11.69 1.58 -4.45
N VAL A 6 11.08 2.01 -5.53
CA VAL A 6 11.58 3.16 -6.30
C VAL A 6 11.63 4.31 -5.30
N GLY A 7 12.83 4.74 -4.94
CA GLY A 7 13.02 5.78 -3.93
C GLY A 7 13.79 5.32 -2.69
N SER A 8 14.52 4.19 -2.75
CA SER A 8 15.41 3.77 -1.67
C SER A 8 16.51 4.81 -1.36
N GLU A 9 16.76 5.72 -2.28
CA GLU A 9 17.73 6.82 -2.16
C GLU A 9 17.40 7.80 -1.03
N MET A 10 16.13 7.86 -0.63
CA MET A 10 15.67 8.63 0.53
C MET A 10 15.64 7.80 1.81
N CYS A 11 15.83 6.49 1.71
CA CYS A 11 15.82 5.61 2.87
C CYS A 11 17.09 5.80 3.71
N ILE A 12 16.91 5.98 5.01
CA ILE A 12 18.01 6.05 5.96
C ILE A 12 18.51 4.65 6.29
N ARG A 13 17.63 3.65 6.20
CA ARG A 13 17.94 2.25 6.49
C ARG A 13 16.87 1.34 5.91
N ASP A 14 17.30 0.26 5.25
CA ASP A 14 16.42 -0.81 4.80
C ASP A 14 16.41 -1.96 5.82
N ARG A 15 15.26 -2.60 5.96
CA ARG A 15 15.10 -3.82 6.77
C ARG A 15 14.67 -4.95 5.85
N LEU A 16 15.44 -6.03 5.84
CA LEU A 16 15.18 -7.22 5.02
C LEU A 16 14.66 -8.35 5.91
N ALA A 17 13.46 -8.83 5.64
CA ALA A 17 12.91 -10.05 6.21
C ALA A 17 12.80 -11.11 5.11
N ASP A 18 13.73 -12.05 5.08
CA ASP A 18 13.76 -13.14 4.10
C ASP A 18 13.34 -14.46 4.78
N SER A 19 12.14 -14.92 4.44
CA SER A 19 11.59 -16.18 4.97
C SER A 19 10.51 -16.71 4.04
N PRO A 20 10.37 -18.05 3.88
CA PRO A 20 9.26 -18.67 3.17
C PRO A 20 7.88 -18.25 3.69
N THR A 21 7.77 -17.86 4.96
CA THR A 21 6.53 -17.34 5.56
C THR A 21 5.96 -16.16 4.79
N TYR A 22 6.81 -15.35 4.16
CA TYR A 22 6.39 -14.13 3.46
C TYR A 22 6.30 -14.28 1.94
N GLU A 23 6.49 -15.48 1.39
CA GLU A 23 6.49 -15.75 -0.05
C GLU A 23 5.21 -15.29 -0.76
N ASN A 24 4.05 -15.52 -0.10
CA ASN A 24 2.73 -15.20 -0.65
C ASN A 24 2.09 -13.94 -0.04
N PHE A 25 2.83 -13.17 0.73
CA PHE A 25 2.39 -11.90 1.32
C PHE A 25 1.04 -11.97 2.05
N LEU A 26 0.80 -13.05 2.82
CA LEU A 26 -0.40 -13.17 3.63
C LEU A 26 -0.47 -12.01 4.63
N ALA A 27 -1.61 -11.34 4.67
CA ALA A 27 -1.78 -10.11 5.44
C ALA A 27 -1.55 -10.31 6.95
N GLU A 28 -1.89 -11.46 7.47
CA GLU A 28 -1.71 -11.83 8.86
C GLU A 28 -0.24 -11.89 9.25
N ASP A 29 0.56 -12.57 8.44
CA ASP A 29 1.99 -12.75 8.70
C ASP A 29 2.76 -11.46 8.49
N LEU A 30 2.40 -10.68 7.46
CA LEU A 30 2.97 -9.36 7.23
C LEU A 30 2.66 -8.40 8.38
N ALA A 31 1.43 -8.39 8.86
CA ALA A 31 1.05 -7.53 9.97
C ALA A 31 1.84 -7.88 11.24
N ASN A 32 2.01 -9.19 11.52
CA ASN A 32 2.79 -9.67 12.65
C ASN A 32 4.27 -9.22 12.56
N LEU A 33 4.87 -9.36 11.37
CA LEU A 33 6.23 -8.88 11.12
C LEU A 33 6.35 -7.37 11.35
N ILE A 34 5.45 -6.57 10.77
CA ILE A 34 5.50 -5.12 10.90
C ILE A 34 5.34 -4.69 12.35
N VAL A 35 4.44 -5.31 13.09
CA VAL A 35 4.27 -5.06 14.53
C VAL A 35 5.55 -5.35 15.30
N SER A 36 6.24 -6.47 14.99
CA SER A 36 7.48 -6.86 15.69
C SER A 36 8.61 -5.84 15.53
N VAL A 37 8.65 -5.12 14.42
CA VAL A 37 9.69 -4.11 14.13
C VAL A 37 9.23 -2.67 14.36
N SER A 38 8.00 -2.46 14.77
CA SER A 38 7.37 -1.14 14.83
C SER A 38 7.75 -0.29 16.04
N ASN A 39 8.37 -0.88 17.06
CA ASN A 39 8.60 -0.21 18.36
C ASN A 39 9.38 1.09 18.23
N ASP A 40 10.37 1.12 17.35
CA ASP A 40 11.27 2.27 17.15
C ASP A 40 10.69 3.36 16.24
N PHE A 41 9.47 3.17 15.71
CA PHE A 41 8.88 4.06 14.72
C PHE A 41 7.61 4.73 15.26
N GLU A 42 7.52 6.03 15.04
CA GLU A 42 6.33 6.82 15.34
C GLU A 42 5.30 6.76 14.20
N TYR A 43 5.78 6.58 12.97
CA TYR A 43 4.93 6.50 11.77
C TYR A 43 5.10 5.16 11.07
N ILE A 44 3.97 4.55 10.69
CA ILE A 44 3.92 3.36 9.85
C ILE A 44 3.12 3.73 8.61
N LEU A 45 3.77 3.75 7.47
CA LEU A 45 3.19 4.18 6.20
C LEU A 45 3.12 3.01 5.22
N ALA A 46 2.04 2.95 4.45
CA ALA A 46 1.93 2.06 3.31
C ALA A 46 1.22 2.76 2.15
N PRO A 47 1.49 2.39 0.89
CA PRO A 47 0.71 2.92 -0.23
C PRO A 47 -0.75 2.46 -0.11
N ALA A 48 -1.69 3.31 -0.52
CA ALA A 48 -3.12 3.01 -0.53
C ALA A 48 -3.52 2.10 -1.71
N THR A 49 -2.68 1.13 -2.04
CA THR A 49 -2.95 0.05 -2.99
C THR A 49 -3.77 -1.06 -2.33
N THR A 50 -4.26 -2.01 -3.11
CA THR A 50 -4.93 -3.21 -2.58
C THR A 50 -4.05 -3.96 -1.59
N PHE A 51 -2.74 -4.01 -1.82
CA PHE A 51 -1.76 -4.62 -0.93
C PHE A 51 -1.68 -3.89 0.42
N GLY A 52 -1.42 -2.58 0.42
CA GLY A 52 -1.33 -1.80 1.67
C GLY A 52 -2.65 -1.79 2.46
N LYS A 53 -3.78 -1.73 1.76
CA LYS A 53 -5.12 -1.81 2.36
C LYS A 53 -5.46 -3.17 2.97
N ASN A 54 -4.77 -4.23 2.56
CA ASN A 54 -5.00 -5.58 3.07
C ASN A 54 -4.36 -5.79 4.46
N PHE A 55 -3.11 -5.39 4.66
CA PHE A 55 -2.40 -5.68 5.90
C PHE A 55 -2.41 -4.52 6.93
N LEU A 56 -2.38 -3.25 6.49
CA LEU A 56 -2.19 -2.13 7.41
C LEU A 56 -3.32 -1.95 8.44
N PRO A 57 -4.61 -2.21 8.13
CA PRO A 57 -5.67 -2.19 9.13
C PRO A 57 -5.48 -3.24 10.24
N ARG A 58 -4.85 -4.37 9.93
CA ARG A 58 -4.49 -5.39 10.92
C ARG A 58 -3.38 -4.90 11.85
N VAL A 59 -2.35 -4.26 11.28
CA VAL A 59 -1.30 -3.58 12.05
C VAL A 59 -1.90 -2.56 13.01
N SER A 60 -2.84 -1.76 12.51
CA SER A 60 -3.59 -0.77 13.28
C SER A 60 -4.31 -1.40 14.47
N ALA A 61 -5.05 -2.48 14.24
CA ALA A 61 -5.77 -3.19 15.28
C ALA A 61 -4.82 -3.83 16.32
N MET A 62 -3.71 -4.40 15.87
CA MET A 62 -2.72 -5.04 16.75
C MET A 62 -1.96 -4.04 17.62
N LEU A 63 -1.78 -2.82 17.15
CA LEU A 63 -1.12 -1.73 17.87
C LEU A 63 -2.09 -0.84 18.66
N ASP A 64 -3.39 -1.16 18.65
CA ASP A 64 -4.47 -0.37 19.25
C ASP A 64 -4.36 1.12 18.91
N SER A 65 -4.13 1.41 17.62
CA SER A 65 -3.93 2.76 17.11
C SER A 65 -4.72 2.98 15.83
N GLN A 66 -5.51 4.04 15.78
CA GLN A 66 -6.44 4.27 14.67
C GLN A 66 -5.71 4.64 13.38
N GLN A 67 -6.02 3.91 12.28
CA GLN A 67 -5.48 4.19 10.96
C GLN A 67 -6.11 5.43 10.31
N ILE A 68 -5.28 6.24 9.66
CA ILE A 68 -5.73 7.28 8.72
C ILE A 68 -5.55 6.76 7.30
N SER A 69 -6.66 6.58 6.59
CA SER A 69 -6.64 5.96 5.26
C SER A 69 -6.60 6.97 4.13
N GLU A 70 -5.79 6.67 3.10
CA GLU A 70 -5.75 7.38 1.82
C GLU A 70 -5.46 8.88 1.93
N ILE A 71 -4.46 9.26 2.70
CA ILE A 71 -4.10 10.67 2.77
C ILE A 71 -3.66 11.20 1.40
N THR A 72 -4.04 12.44 1.13
CA THR A 72 -3.68 13.18 -0.10
C THR A 72 -2.84 14.43 0.19
N GLU A 73 -2.72 14.82 1.46
CA GLU A 73 -1.92 15.96 1.88
C GLU A 73 -1.50 15.81 3.35
N VAL A 74 -0.29 16.22 3.66
CA VAL A 74 0.23 16.35 5.02
C VAL A 74 0.16 17.82 5.42
N VAL A 75 -0.67 18.15 6.40
CA VAL A 75 -0.83 19.53 6.92
C VAL A 75 0.16 19.79 8.04
N SER A 76 0.34 18.83 8.93
CA SER A 76 1.32 18.84 10.02
C SER A 76 1.71 17.41 10.40
N SER A 77 2.57 17.25 11.39
CA SER A 77 2.99 15.93 11.90
C SER A 77 1.85 15.05 12.39
N ASP A 78 0.71 15.61 12.73
CA ASP A 78 -0.46 14.89 13.28
C ASP A 78 -1.76 15.15 12.51
N THR A 79 -1.72 15.98 11.45
CA THR A 79 -2.91 16.45 10.73
C THR A 79 -2.76 16.19 9.23
N PHE A 80 -3.77 15.57 8.64
CA PHE A 80 -3.74 15.08 7.26
C PHE A 80 -5.06 15.38 6.56
N LYS A 81 -5.03 15.52 5.23
CA LYS A 81 -6.24 15.57 4.41
C LYS A 81 -6.49 14.23 3.73
N ARG A 82 -7.73 13.82 3.67
CA ARG A 82 -8.16 12.60 3.00
C ARG A 82 -9.52 12.77 2.33
N PRO A 83 -9.77 12.10 1.19
CA PRO A 83 -11.09 12.07 0.60
C PRO A 83 -12.04 11.18 1.42
N ILE A 84 -13.29 11.62 1.49
CA ILE A 84 -14.41 10.86 2.06
C ILE A 84 -15.60 10.92 1.09
N TYR A 85 -16.61 10.09 1.31
CA TYR A 85 -17.78 9.99 0.41
C TYR A 85 -17.38 9.81 -1.05
N ALA A 86 -16.54 8.81 -1.32
CA ALA A 86 -16.02 8.51 -2.67
C ALA A 86 -15.33 9.71 -3.36
N GLY A 87 -14.71 10.59 -2.58
CA GLY A 87 -14.00 11.77 -3.09
C GLY A 87 -14.83 13.05 -3.23
N SER A 88 -16.13 13.00 -2.90
CA SER A 88 -17.00 14.18 -2.96
C SER A 88 -16.63 15.25 -1.92
N CYS A 89 -15.96 14.86 -0.85
CA CYS A 89 -15.50 15.76 0.21
C CYS A 89 -14.06 15.45 0.60
N ILE A 90 -13.34 16.46 1.02
CA ILE A 90 -12.01 16.33 1.64
C ILE A 90 -12.13 16.65 3.13
N ALA A 91 -11.81 15.65 3.94
CA ALA A 91 -11.76 15.82 5.40
C ALA A 91 -10.32 16.16 5.82
N THR A 92 -10.20 17.15 6.73
CA THR A 92 -8.98 17.38 7.48
C THR A 92 -9.10 16.64 8.79
N VAL A 93 -8.24 15.67 9.03
CA VAL A 93 -8.26 14.80 10.22
C VAL A 93 -6.99 14.99 11.02
N LYS A 94 -7.14 15.07 12.35
CA LYS A 94 -6.04 15.11 13.30
C LYS A 94 -6.03 13.82 14.11
N THR A 95 -4.89 13.18 14.22
CA THR A 95 -4.71 12.03 15.13
C THR A 95 -4.16 12.48 16.47
N LEU A 96 -4.61 11.83 17.52
CA LEU A 96 -4.09 12.00 18.89
C LEU A 96 -3.21 10.82 19.30
N GLU A 97 -3.06 9.84 18.40
CA GLU A 97 -2.28 8.63 18.64
C GLU A 97 -0.78 8.93 18.68
N SER A 98 -0.06 8.27 19.58
CA SER A 98 1.40 8.33 19.64
C SER A 98 2.03 7.70 18.41
N LYS A 99 1.46 6.61 17.94
CA LYS A 99 1.89 5.87 16.74
C LYS A 99 0.90 6.13 15.61
N LYS A 100 1.36 6.67 14.49
CA LYS A 100 0.52 7.08 13.36
C LYS A 100 0.58 6.03 12.26
N ILE A 101 -0.55 5.42 11.96
CA ILE A 101 -0.68 4.36 10.95
C ILE A 101 -1.46 4.91 9.78
N ILE A 102 -0.82 4.98 8.60
CA ILE A 102 -1.34 5.80 7.51
C ILE A 102 -1.20 5.05 6.18
N THR A 103 -2.28 5.00 5.40
CA THR A 103 -2.14 4.68 3.97
C THR A 103 -2.10 5.96 3.15
N VAL A 104 -1.18 5.99 2.18
CA VAL A 104 -0.88 7.16 1.35
C VAL A 104 -1.40 6.95 -0.06
N ARG A 105 -2.16 7.88 -0.60
CA ARG A 105 -2.49 7.90 -2.02
C ARG A 105 -1.29 8.42 -2.80
N SER A 106 -0.46 7.52 -3.32
CA SER A 106 0.81 7.85 -3.96
C SER A 106 0.66 8.83 -5.13
N THR A 107 -0.44 8.75 -5.87
CA THR A 107 -0.73 9.65 -7.00
C THR A 107 -1.03 11.11 -6.60
N ALA A 108 -1.17 11.40 -5.31
CA ALA A 108 -1.40 12.75 -4.80
C ALA A 108 -0.09 13.46 -4.39
N PHE A 109 1.05 12.79 -4.50
CA PHE A 109 2.37 13.29 -4.13
C PHE A 109 3.32 13.17 -5.31
N ASP A 110 4.20 14.13 -5.47
CA ASP A 110 5.24 14.09 -6.49
C ASP A 110 6.26 12.99 -6.19
N GLY A 111 6.73 12.32 -7.25
CA GLY A 111 7.81 11.35 -7.13
C GLY A 111 9.12 12.03 -6.76
N VAL A 112 9.89 11.39 -5.90
CA VAL A 112 11.25 11.85 -5.57
C VAL A 112 12.19 11.44 -6.71
N LEU A 113 13.12 12.32 -7.07
CA LEU A 113 14.18 11.98 -8.03
C LEU A 113 15.09 10.92 -7.45
N SER A 114 15.52 9.98 -8.30
CA SER A 114 16.48 8.95 -7.92
C SER A 114 17.80 9.59 -7.44
N GLY A 115 18.29 9.17 -6.28
CA GLY A 115 19.58 9.56 -5.74
C GLY A 115 20.68 8.54 -6.10
N GLU A 116 21.92 8.85 -5.75
CA GLU A 116 23.08 7.96 -6.00
C GLU A 116 23.47 7.13 -4.77
N SER A 117 22.78 7.29 -3.62
CA SER A 117 23.15 6.63 -2.37
C SER A 117 22.30 5.39 -2.13
N GLU A 118 22.96 4.30 -1.78
CA GLU A 118 22.28 3.09 -1.30
C GLU A 118 22.07 3.15 0.22
N ALA A 119 20.89 2.79 0.68
CA ALA A 119 20.61 2.69 2.10
C ALA A 119 21.24 1.40 2.68
N PRO A 120 21.80 1.44 3.90
CA PRO A 120 22.32 0.23 4.54
C PRO A 120 21.16 -0.73 4.85
N VAL A 121 21.32 -1.98 4.44
CA VAL A 121 20.35 -3.04 4.68
C VAL A 121 20.65 -3.73 6.01
N THR A 122 19.62 -3.98 6.81
CA THR A 122 19.70 -4.73 8.06
C THR A 122 18.74 -5.89 8.03
N ASP A 123 19.22 -7.09 8.27
CA ASP A 123 18.39 -8.28 8.38
C ASP A 123 17.48 -8.21 9.61
N VAL A 124 16.25 -8.62 9.41
CA VAL A 124 15.24 -8.74 10.46
C VAL A 124 14.87 -10.21 10.62
N SER A 125 14.85 -10.68 11.86
CA SER A 125 14.41 -12.05 12.15
C SER A 125 12.95 -12.25 11.70
N SER A 126 12.69 -13.36 11.04
CA SER A 126 11.32 -13.77 10.72
C SER A 126 10.53 -14.03 12.01
N VAL A 127 9.24 -13.76 11.93
CA VAL A 127 8.27 -14.11 12.98
C VAL A 127 7.54 -15.35 12.55
N ASP A 128 7.19 -16.23 13.48
CA ASP A 128 6.43 -17.43 13.17
C ASP A 128 5.08 -17.08 12.55
N SER A 129 4.67 -17.86 11.55
CA SER A 129 3.35 -17.68 10.92
C SER A 129 2.24 -17.91 11.93
N LEU A 130 1.21 -17.09 11.87
CA LEU A 130 0.00 -17.24 12.67
C LEU A 130 -0.86 -18.43 12.23
N ASN A 131 -0.63 -18.98 11.04
CA ASN A 131 -1.35 -20.12 10.46
C ASN A 131 -2.89 -19.96 10.46
N VAL A 132 -3.39 -18.73 10.36
CA VAL A 132 -4.83 -18.45 10.33
C VAL A 132 -5.40 -18.46 8.91
N SER A 133 -4.55 -18.32 7.91
CA SER A 133 -4.86 -18.45 6.49
C SER A 133 -3.72 -19.17 5.78
N SER A 134 -4.00 -19.67 4.57
CA SER A 134 -3.00 -20.32 3.72
C SER A 134 -3.20 -19.92 2.27
N PHE A 135 -2.10 -19.77 1.54
CA PHE A 135 -2.15 -19.57 0.10
C PHE A 135 -2.59 -20.88 -0.58
N VAL A 136 -3.57 -20.78 -1.48
CA VAL A 136 -4.06 -21.94 -2.23
C VAL A 136 -3.55 -21.89 -3.66
N LYS A 137 -3.85 -20.80 -4.36
CA LYS A 137 -3.40 -20.56 -5.74
C LYS A 137 -3.65 -19.12 -6.14
N GLU A 138 -2.98 -18.72 -7.20
CA GLU A 138 -3.22 -17.47 -7.91
C GLU A 138 -3.51 -17.80 -9.37
N ASP A 139 -4.56 -17.22 -9.92
CA ASP A 139 -4.90 -17.33 -11.34
C ASP A 139 -4.66 -15.95 -11.98
N LEU A 140 -3.51 -15.81 -12.64
CA LEU A 140 -3.15 -14.57 -13.33
C LEU A 140 -3.78 -14.56 -14.73
N ALA A 141 -4.51 -13.49 -15.03
CA ALA A 141 -5.00 -13.28 -16.39
C ALA A 141 -3.84 -12.90 -17.30
N VAL A 142 -3.66 -13.66 -18.37
CA VAL A 142 -2.71 -13.31 -19.44
C VAL A 142 -3.44 -12.35 -20.38
N SER A 143 -2.93 -11.13 -20.51
CA SER A 143 -3.49 -10.11 -21.41
C SER A 143 -2.37 -9.56 -22.29
N ASP A 144 -2.66 -9.35 -23.57
CA ASP A 144 -1.78 -8.64 -24.49
C ASP A 144 -1.75 -7.12 -24.25
N ARG A 145 -2.62 -6.63 -23.37
CA ARG A 145 -2.71 -5.21 -22.99
C ARG A 145 -1.83 -4.93 -21.78
N PRO A 146 -1.30 -3.70 -21.64
CA PRO A 146 -0.59 -3.30 -20.43
C PRO A 146 -1.45 -3.51 -19.18
N GLU A 147 -0.81 -3.83 -18.07
CA GLU A 147 -1.52 -3.86 -16.80
C GLU A 147 -2.13 -2.50 -16.47
N LEU A 148 -3.28 -2.50 -15.81
CA LEU A 148 -4.02 -1.28 -15.48
C LEU A 148 -3.17 -0.25 -14.71
N THR A 149 -2.29 -0.72 -13.85
CA THR A 149 -1.40 0.12 -13.04
C THR A 149 -0.21 0.68 -13.82
N ALA A 150 0.10 0.10 -14.98
CA ALA A 150 1.21 0.50 -15.84
C ALA A 150 0.75 1.23 -17.12
N ALA A 151 -0.56 1.36 -17.34
CA ALA A 151 -1.11 2.02 -18.51
C ALA A 151 -1.07 3.54 -18.37
N ASP A 152 -0.53 4.24 -19.36
CA ASP A 152 -0.52 5.72 -19.41
C ASP A 152 -1.92 6.30 -19.60
N ILE A 153 -2.76 5.59 -20.36
CA ILE A 153 -4.14 6.02 -20.65
C ILE A 153 -5.08 4.84 -20.41
N VAL A 154 -6.12 5.08 -19.65
CA VAL A 154 -7.16 4.10 -19.36
C VAL A 154 -8.52 4.59 -19.87
N VAL A 155 -9.11 3.83 -20.78
CA VAL A 155 -10.49 4.05 -21.24
C VAL A 155 -11.37 2.95 -20.65
N SER A 156 -12.40 3.35 -19.91
CA SER A 156 -13.25 2.39 -19.19
C SER A 156 -14.74 2.66 -19.42
N GLY A 157 -15.53 1.58 -19.41
CA GLY A 157 -16.98 1.64 -19.45
C GLY A 157 -17.58 1.11 -18.15
N GLY A 158 -18.63 1.77 -17.68
CA GLY A 158 -19.37 1.34 -16.50
C GLY A 158 -20.79 0.88 -16.84
N ARG A 159 -21.67 0.93 -15.86
CA ARG A 159 -23.09 0.53 -15.95
C ARG A 159 -23.85 1.20 -17.09
N GLY A 160 -23.45 2.40 -17.50
CA GLY A 160 -24.04 3.12 -18.66
C GLY A 160 -23.84 2.39 -19.98
N MET A 161 -22.89 1.45 -20.10
CA MET A 161 -22.71 0.60 -21.28
C MET A 161 -23.82 -0.44 -21.45
N GLN A 162 -24.65 -0.69 -20.45
CA GLN A 162 -25.79 -1.62 -20.38
C GLN A 162 -25.41 -3.10 -20.51
N ASN A 163 -24.74 -3.50 -21.58
CA ASN A 163 -24.30 -4.87 -21.83
C ASN A 163 -22.90 -4.93 -22.47
N GLY A 164 -22.34 -6.14 -22.58
CA GLY A 164 -20.99 -6.37 -23.11
C GLY A 164 -20.81 -5.99 -24.58
N ASP A 165 -21.89 -6.04 -25.41
CA ASP A 165 -21.80 -5.76 -26.82
C ASP A 165 -21.48 -4.28 -27.12
N ASN A 166 -21.88 -3.40 -26.20
CA ASN A 166 -21.64 -1.96 -26.33
C ASN A 166 -20.19 -1.57 -25.99
N PHE A 167 -19.38 -2.48 -25.42
CA PHE A 167 -17.97 -2.22 -25.17
C PHE A 167 -17.15 -2.05 -26.45
N LYS A 168 -17.67 -2.46 -27.60
CA LYS A 168 -17.06 -2.15 -28.92
C LYS A 168 -16.84 -0.65 -29.12
N LEU A 169 -17.69 0.20 -28.54
CA LEU A 169 -17.57 1.66 -28.64
C LEU A 169 -16.27 2.21 -28.02
N ILE A 170 -15.69 1.50 -27.08
CA ILE A 170 -14.44 1.90 -26.41
C ILE A 170 -13.26 0.99 -26.76
N SER A 171 -13.49 -0.12 -27.47
CA SER A 171 -12.42 -1.03 -27.89
C SER A 171 -11.66 -0.54 -29.11
N ASP A 172 -12.26 0.37 -29.89
CA ASP A 172 -11.73 0.90 -31.13
C ASP A 172 -11.03 2.26 -30.94
N ILE A 173 -10.87 2.70 -29.68
CA ILE A 173 -10.14 3.91 -29.29
C ILE A 173 -8.69 3.57 -28.98
#